data_dac3db3a6a5157f1007a23ab3e4890e3
#
_entry.id   dac3db3a6a5157f1007a23ab3e4890e3
#
_cell.length_a   1.000
_cell.length_b   1.000
_cell.length_c   1.000
_cell.angle_alpha   90.00
_cell.angle_beta   90.00
_cell.angle_gamma   90.00
#
_symmetry.space_group_name_H-M   'P 1'
#
loop_
_entity.id
_entity.type
_entity.pdbx_description
1 polymer ?
#
loop_
_entity_poly.entity_id
_entity_poly.type
_entity_poly.pdbx_seq_one_letter_code
_entity_poly.pdbx_strand_id
1 'polypeptide(L)'
;FNQGMQPIAGYNYGARLYSRVTDVTRLTMRWAVGVATLGFLLCQLVPSWIVRMFTSDGELISAASYGLHIVFAVFPIVGFQMVATNFFLSIGMSKKAIFLSLTRQMLFLIPCLIILPPLFGTLGVWISMPIADTVAAIVTAIVLVKQFKQFKYGT
;
A
#
# COMPACT_ATOMS: atom_id res chain seq x y z
N PHE A 1 1.23 -5.12 -12.69
CA PHE A 1 0.58 -3.82 -12.97
C PHE A 1 1.59 -2.66 -12.99
N ASN A 2 2.40 -2.49 -11.94
CA ASN A 2 3.36 -1.38 -11.85
C ASN A 2 4.39 -1.35 -12.99
N GLN A 3 4.93 -2.50 -13.38
CA GLN A 3 5.90 -2.60 -14.47
C GLN A 3 5.31 -2.16 -15.82
N GLY A 4 4.03 -2.45 -16.06
CA GLY A 4 3.34 -1.98 -17.28
C GLY A 4 3.01 -0.49 -17.25
N MET A 5 2.71 0.07 -16.07
CA MET A 5 2.43 1.49 -15.92
C MET A 5 3.67 2.37 -16.12
N GLN A 6 4.83 1.93 -15.64
CA GLN A 6 6.07 2.73 -15.63
C GLN A 6 6.46 3.30 -16.99
N PRO A 7 6.62 2.49 -18.07
CA PRO A 7 7.02 3.04 -19.37
C PRO A 7 5.95 3.95 -19.95
N ILE A 8 4.66 3.63 -19.78
CA ILE A 8 3.56 4.45 -20.29
C ILE A 8 3.50 5.80 -19.59
N ALA A 9 3.58 5.81 -18.25
CA ALA A 9 3.57 7.04 -17.49
C ALA A 9 4.80 7.90 -17.77
N GLY A 10 5.99 7.30 -17.81
CA GLY A 10 7.25 7.99 -18.08
C GLY A 10 7.28 8.62 -19.46
N TYR A 11 6.90 7.88 -20.50
CA TYR A 11 6.83 8.40 -21.89
C TYR A 11 5.87 9.58 -22.01
N ASN A 12 4.63 9.41 -21.54
CA ASN A 12 3.63 10.47 -21.62
C ASN A 12 3.97 11.68 -20.76
N TYR A 13 4.68 11.49 -19.65
CA TYR A 13 5.19 12.60 -18.83
C TYR A 13 6.26 13.40 -19.56
N GLY A 14 7.22 12.74 -20.23
CA GLY A 14 8.22 13.39 -21.08
C GLY A 14 7.60 14.16 -22.26
N ALA A 15 6.52 13.63 -22.82
CA ALA A 15 5.74 14.28 -23.89
C ALA A 15 4.78 15.37 -23.39
N ARG A 16 4.75 15.68 -22.08
CA ARG A 16 3.85 16.64 -21.41
C ARG A 16 2.35 16.31 -21.56
N LEU A 17 2.01 15.07 -21.83
CA LEU A 17 0.64 14.58 -21.95
C LEU A 17 0.08 14.19 -20.58
N TYR A 18 -0.05 15.15 -19.68
CA TYR A 18 -0.37 14.94 -18.27
C TYR A 18 -1.74 14.29 -18.02
N SER A 19 -2.71 14.50 -18.89
CA SER A 19 -4.00 13.81 -18.83
C SER A 19 -3.82 12.29 -18.93
N ARG A 20 -3.04 11.83 -19.93
CA ARG A 20 -2.76 10.41 -20.13
C ARG A 20 -1.98 9.79 -18.97
N VAL A 21 -1.03 10.55 -18.40
CA VAL A 21 -0.30 10.13 -17.18
C VAL A 21 -1.28 9.89 -16.03
N THR A 22 -2.22 10.81 -15.82
CA THR A 22 -3.22 10.69 -14.76
C THR A 22 -4.16 9.52 -15.03
N ASP A 23 -4.59 9.31 -16.26
CA ASP A 23 -5.54 8.25 -16.62
C ASP A 23 -4.93 6.86 -16.47
N VAL A 24 -3.70 6.64 -16.95
CA VAL A 24 -3.01 5.35 -16.78
C VAL A 24 -2.75 5.05 -15.30
N THR A 25 -2.40 6.07 -14.51
CA THR A 25 -2.17 5.92 -13.08
C THR A 25 -3.47 5.55 -12.35
N ARG A 26 -4.58 6.23 -12.65
CA ARG A 26 -5.90 5.92 -12.07
C ARG A 26 -6.38 4.52 -12.45
N LEU A 27 -6.19 4.13 -13.71
CA LEU A 27 -6.55 2.79 -14.17
C LEU A 27 -5.76 1.72 -13.41
N THR A 28 -4.44 1.89 -13.31
CA THR A 28 -3.56 0.97 -12.57
C THR A 28 -3.96 0.89 -11.08
N MET A 29 -4.30 2.03 -10.46
CA MET A 29 -4.77 2.07 -9.08
C MET A 29 -6.07 1.29 -8.88
N ARG A 30 -7.06 1.46 -9.77
CA ARG A 30 -8.33 0.73 -9.67
C ARG A 30 -8.11 -0.78 -9.73
N TRP A 31 -7.28 -1.26 -10.65
CA TRP A 31 -6.96 -2.67 -10.77
C TRP A 31 -6.14 -3.17 -9.57
N ALA A 32 -5.15 -2.42 -9.13
CA ALA A 32 -4.33 -2.82 -7.98
C ALA A 32 -5.15 -2.89 -6.68
N VAL A 33 -6.01 -1.89 -6.43
CA VAL A 33 -6.94 -1.90 -5.29
C VAL A 33 -7.95 -3.03 -5.43
N GLY A 34 -8.48 -3.29 -6.63
CA GLY A 34 -9.40 -4.41 -6.87
C GLY A 34 -8.78 -5.77 -6.54
N VAL A 35 -7.57 -6.04 -7.03
CA VAL A 35 -6.84 -7.29 -6.71
C VAL A 35 -6.49 -7.37 -5.23
N ALA A 36 -6.04 -6.26 -4.63
CA ALA A 36 -5.76 -6.21 -3.20
C ALA A 36 -7.03 -6.44 -2.35
N THR A 37 -8.18 -5.95 -2.81
CA THR A 37 -9.47 -6.19 -2.16
C THR A 37 -9.88 -7.67 -2.25
N LEU A 38 -9.62 -8.34 -3.36
CA LEU A 38 -9.83 -9.80 -3.45
C LEU A 38 -8.94 -10.55 -2.47
N GLY A 39 -7.66 -10.18 -2.35
CA GLY A 39 -6.76 -10.75 -1.34
C GLY A 39 -7.24 -10.49 0.09
N PHE A 40 -7.70 -9.28 0.37
CA PHE A 40 -8.34 -8.93 1.64
C PHE A 40 -9.54 -9.84 1.94
N LEU A 41 -10.47 -9.98 1.00
CA LEU A 41 -11.67 -10.81 1.19
C LEU A 41 -11.31 -12.27 1.44
N LEU A 42 -10.34 -12.82 0.73
CA LEU A 42 -9.87 -14.19 0.97
C LEU A 42 -9.30 -14.35 2.37
N CYS A 43 -8.46 -13.43 2.84
CA CYS A 43 -7.88 -13.47 4.18
C CYS A 43 -8.93 -13.23 5.27
N GLN A 44 -10.02 -12.54 4.99
CA GLN A 44 -11.11 -12.31 5.94
C GLN A 44 -12.09 -13.48 6.01
N LEU A 45 -12.41 -14.11 4.87
CA LEU A 45 -13.43 -15.15 4.81
C LEU A 45 -12.90 -16.54 5.15
N VAL A 46 -11.66 -16.84 4.76
CA VAL A 46 -11.09 -18.19 4.88
C VAL A 46 -9.66 -18.23 5.44
N PRO A 47 -9.32 -17.47 6.49
CA PRO A 47 -7.94 -17.37 6.96
C PRO A 47 -7.39 -18.71 7.45
N SER A 48 -8.19 -19.48 8.19
CA SER A 48 -7.79 -20.79 8.69
C SER A 48 -7.46 -21.78 7.58
N TRP A 49 -8.14 -21.69 6.45
CA TRP A 49 -7.88 -22.54 5.29
C TRP A 49 -6.53 -22.19 4.65
N ILE A 50 -6.24 -20.91 4.56
CA ILE A 50 -4.95 -20.41 4.06
C ILE A 50 -3.81 -20.90 4.97
N VAL A 51 -3.95 -20.76 6.29
CA VAL A 51 -2.91 -21.16 7.25
C VAL A 51 -2.71 -22.68 7.25
N ARG A 52 -3.77 -23.49 7.11
CA ARG A 52 -3.68 -24.95 7.03
C ARG A 52 -2.86 -25.47 5.85
N MET A 53 -2.67 -24.67 4.81
CA MET A 53 -1.77 -25.03 3.69
C MET A 53 -0.28 -25.04 4.10
N PHE A 54 0.08 -24.39 5.22
CA PHE A 54 1.44 -24.24 5.71
C PHE A 54 1.73 -25.00 7.00
N THR A 55 0.71 -25.31 7.81
CA THR A 55 0.87 -26.02 9.09
C THR A 55 -0.36 -26.83 9.45
N SER A 56 -0.15 -27.91 10.23
CA SER A 56 -1.22 -28.74 10.79
C SER A 56 -1.41 -28.48 12.31
N ASP A 57 -0.61 -27.60 12.90
CA ASP A 57 -0.69 -27.28 14.34
C ASP A 57 -1.90 -26.37 14.61
N GLY A 58 -2.81 -26.85 15.47
CA GLY A 58 -4.07 -26.17 15.79
C GLY A 58 -3.89 -24.83 16.49
N GLU A 59 -2.91 -24.72 17.39
CA GLU A 59 -2.64 -23.47 18.11
C GLU A 59 -2.07 -22.42 17.15
N LEU A 60 -1.14 -22.85 16.30
CA LEU A 60 -0.54 -21.98 15.30
C LEU A 60 -1.56 -21.52 14.25
N ILE A 61 -2.48 -22.40 13.83
CA ILE A 61 -3.56 -22.05 12.91
C ILE A 61 -4.46 -20.95 13.49
N SER A 62 -4.83 -21.10 14.78
CA SER A 62 -5.67 -20.11 15.46
C SER A 62 -4.98 -18.76 15.57
N ALA A 63 -3.76 -18.72 16.07
CA ALA A 63 -2.98 -17.50 16.23
C ALA A 63 -2.70 -16.79 14.89
N ALA A 64 -2.25 -17.54 13.88
CA ALA A 64 -1.95 -16.99 12.56
C ALA A 64 -3.22 -16.50 11.82
N SER A 65 -4.34 -17.20 11.96
CA SER A 65 -5.62 -16.76 11.38
C SER A 65 -6.07 -15.42 11.97
N TYR A 66 -5.93 -15.27 13.28
CA TYR A 66 -6.22 -13.99 13.95
C TYR A 66 -5.29 -12.87 13.48
N GLY A 67 -3.99 -13.15 13.36
CA GLY A 67 -3.01 -12.20 12.81
C GLY A 67 -3.32 -11.79 11.37
N LEU A 68 -3.74 -12.75 10.52
CA LEU A 68 -4.14 -12.47 9.13
C LEU A 68 -5.32 -11.51 9.05
N HIS A 69 -6.34 -11.68 9.89
CA HIS A 69 -7.47 -10.76 9.93
C HIS A 69 -7.04 -9.32 10.18
N ILE A 70 -6.13 -9.10 11.13
CA ILE A 70 -5.68 -7.77 11.51
C ILE A 70 -4.75 -7.18 10.44
N VAL A 71 -3.72 -7.92 10.04
CA VAL A 71 -2.69 -7.42 9.11
C VAL A 71 -3.28 -7.10 7.74
N PHE A 72 -4.18 -7.96 7.23
CA PHE A 72 -4.81 -7.76 5.94
C PHE A 72 -6.02 -6.82 5.96
N ALA A 73 -6.45 -6.31 7.13
CA ALA A 73 -7.59 -5.40 7.24
C ALA A 73 -7.50 -4.16 6.31
N VAL A 74 -6.29 -3.67 6.09
CA VAL A 74 -6.04 -2.48 5.25
C VAL A 74 -5.34 -2.81 3.91
N PHE A 75 -5.33 -4.07 3.51
CA PHE A 75 -4.61 -4.51 2.31
C PHE A 75 -4.99 -3.76 1.01
N PRO A 76 -6.25 -3.37 0.78
CA PRO A 76 -6.62 -2.51 -0.34
C PRO A 76 -5.86 -1.18 -0.37
N ILE A 77 -5.59 -0.61 0.82
CA ILE A 77 -4.84 0.65 0.98
C ILE A 77 -3.38 0.47 0.57
N VAL A 78 -2.78 -0.69 0.87
CA VAL A 78 -1.42 -1.03 0.44
C VAL A 78 -1.31 -1.08 -1.09
N GLY A 79 -2.32 -1.63 -1.78
CA GLY A 79 -2.40 -1.61 -3.24
C GLY A 79 -2.34 -0.20 -3.81
N PHE A 80 -3.10 0.73 -3.25
CA PHE A 80 -3.05 2.15 -3.60
C PHE A 80 -1.65 2.75 -3.39
N GLN A 81 -1.02 2.54 -2.23
CA GLN A 81 0.30 3.08 -1.90
C GLN A 81 1.38 2.59 -2.85
N MET A 82 1.38 1.30 -3.19
CA MET A 82 2.34 0.71 -4.12
C MET A 82 2.29 1.38 -5.49
N VAL A 83 1.10 1.61 -6.04
CA VAL A 83 0.94 2.27 -7.32
C VAL A 83 1.36 3.73 -7.24
N ALA A 84 0.98 4.45 -6.17
CA ALA A 84 1.35 5.85 -5.99
C ALA A 84 2.87 6.06 -5.90
N THR A 85 3.57 5.21 -5.17
CA THR A 85 5.03 5.27 -5.07
C THR A 85 5.70 4.99 -6.42
N ASN A 86 5.23 3.96 -7.14
CA ASN A 86 5.74 3.63 -8.48
C ASN A 86 5.42 4.71 -9.52
N PHE A 87 4.29 5.40 -9.40
CA PHE A 87 3.96 6.55 -10.22
C PHE A 87 5.04 7.64 -10.11
N PHE A 88 5.46 8.03 -8.90
CA PHE A 88 6.52 9.01 -8.72
C PHE A 88 7.87 8.57 -9.28
N LEU A 89 8.17 7.27 -9.21
CA LEU A 89 9.37 6.70 -9.86
C LEU A 89 9.27 6.82 -11.38
N SER A 90 8.11 6.52 -11.95
CA SER A 90 7.88 6.53 -13.41
C SER A 90 8.08 7.90 -14.04
N ILE A 91 7.72 8.97 -13.32
CA ILE A 91 7.86 10.36 -13.79
C ILE A 91 9.17 11.01 -13.37
N GLY A 92 10.15 10.23 -12.87
CA GLY A 92 11.49 10.71 -12.48
C GLY A 92 11.53 11.45 -11.15
N MET A 93 10.44 11.50 -10.38
CA MET A 93 10.38 12.15 -9.06
C MET A 93 10.84 11.22 -7.94
N SER A 94 12.05 10.63 -8.07
CA SER A 94 12.59 9.63 -7.16
C SER A 94 12.64 10.09 -5.69
N LYS A 95 12.93 11.37 -5.45
CA LYS A 95 12.93 11.95 -4.07
C LYS A 95 11.57 11.80 -3.39
N LYS A 96 10.46 12.03 -4.11
CA LYS A 96 9.10 11.85 -3.58
C LYS A 96 8.80 10.37 -3.34
N ALA A 97 9.19 9.49 -4.25
CA ALA A 97 8.99 8.05 -4.12
C ALA A 97 9.75 7.49 -2.91
N ILE A 98 11.02 7.86 -2.74
CA ILE A 98 11.84 7.47 -1.59
C ILE A 98 11.23 8.01 -0.29
N PHE A 99 10.83 9.28 -0.27
CA PHE A 99 10.18 9.89 0.89
C PHE A 99 8.92 9.10 1.30
N LEU A 100 8.02 8.78 0.38
CA LEU A 100 6.80 8.02 0.67
C LEU A 100 7.10 6.61 1.16
N SER A 101 8.09 5.94 0.58
CA SER A 101 8.52 4.60 0.99
C SER A 101 9.13 4.62 2.40
N LEU A 102 10.05 5.56 2.67
CA LEU A 102 10.70 5.68 3.97
C LEU A 102 9.72 6.14 5.06
N THR A 103 8.79 7.02 4.73
CA THR A 103 7.74 7.50 5.65
C THR A 103 6.91 6.32 6.16
N ARG A 104 6.51 5.40 5.28
CA ARG A 104 5.79 4.19 5.67
C ARG A 104 6.62 3.31 6.61
N GLN A 105 7.85 3.00 6.23
CA GLN A 105 8.69 2.02 6.91
C GLN A 105 9.33 2.58 8.18
N MET A 106 9.99 3.72 8.08
CA MET A 106 10.80 4.28 9.17
C MET A 106 10.00 5.21 10.07
N LEU A 107 9.13 6.06 9.49
CA LEU A 107 8.47 7.09 10.27
C LEU A 107 7.22 6.57 11.00
N PHE A 108 6.54 5.58 10.45
CA PHE A 108 5.30 5.06 11.04
C PHE A 108 5.45 3.63 11.56
N LEU A 109 5.98 2.68 10.77
CA LEU A 109 6.02 1.28 11.19
C LEU A 109 6.98 1.05 12.37
N ILE A 110 8.20 1.60 12.30
CA ILE A 110 9.19 1.39 13.39
C ILE A 110 8.71 1.98 14.72
N PRO A 111 8.23 3.23 14.82
CA PRO A 111 7.69 3.76 16.07
C PRO A 111 6.50 2.95 16.59
N CYS A 112 5.58 2.52 15.72
CA CYS A 112 4.47 1.67 16.13
C CYS A 112 4.96 0.34 16.70
N LEU A 113 5.96 -0.30 16.08
CA LEU A 113 6.54 -1.56 16.57
C LEU A 113 7.33 -1.41 17.87
N ILE A 114 7.79 -0.21 18.21
CA ILE A 114 8.46 0.06 19.50
C ILE A 114 7.44 0.36 20.59
N ILE A 115 6.37 1.10 20.28
CA ILE A 115 5.43 1.63 21.27
C ILE A 115 4.29 0.65 21.57
N LEU A 116 3.73 -0.02 20.56
CA LEU A 116 2.53 -0.83 20.72
C LEU A 116 2.77 -2.20 21.37
N PRO A 117 3.85 -2.95 21.07
CA PRO A 117 4.07 -4.25 21.69
C PRO A 117 4.23 -4.22 23.21
N PRO A 118 4.93 -3.25 23.84
CA PRO A 118 4.98 -3.13 25.29
C PRO A 118 3.62 -2.89 25.95
N LEU A 119 2.65 -2.27 25.22
CA LEU A 119 1.32 -1.95 25.72
C LEU A 119 0.31 -3.08 25.48
N PHE A 120 0.40 -3.77 24.34
CA PHE A 120 -0.60 -4.73 23.86
C PHE A 120 -0.04 -6.12 23.58
N GLY A 121 1.24 -6.40 23.92
CA GLY A 121 1.88 -7.68 23.64
C GLY A 121 1.92 -8.02 22.14
N THR A 122 1.68 -9.27 21.80
CA THR A 122 1.68 -9.79 20.41
C THR A 122 0.66 -9.06 19.52
N LEU A 123 -0.47 -8.65 20.10
CA LEU A 123 -1.50 -7.89 19.40
C LEU A 123 -0.98 -6.53 18.94
N GLY A 124 -0.11 -5.89 19.73
CA GLY A 124 0.56 -4.64 19.39
C GLY A 124 1.42 -4.76 18.12
N VAL A 125 2.09 -5.88 17.91
CA VAL A 125 2.86 -6.15 16.69
C VAL A 125 1.93 -6.18 15.47
N TRP A 126 0.82 -6.89 15.55
CA TRP A 126 -0.12 -7.05 14.42
C TRP A 126 -0.85 -5.76 14.06
N ILE A 127 -1.25 -4.96 15.06
CA ILE A 127 -1.92 -3.68 14.85
C ILE A 127 -0.96 -2.60 14.32
N SER A 128 0.34 -2.72 14.59
CA SER A 128 1.34 -1.75 14.11
C SER A 128 1.33 -1.60 12.58
N MET A 129 1.17 -2.71 11.84
CA MET A 129 1.15 -2.69 10.38
C MET A 129 -0.04 -1.90 9.80
N PRO A 130 -1.31 -2.22 10.13
CA PRO A 130 -2.44 -1.49 9.59
C PRO A 130 -2.48 -0.02 10.01
N ILE A 131 -2.02 0.33 11.20
CA ILE A 131 -1.91 1.72 11.65
C ILE A 131 -0.88 2.46 10.78
N ALA A 132 0.34 1.92 10.66
CA ALA A 132 1.40 2.52 9.85
C ALA A 132 0.98 2.68 8.38
N ASP A 133 0.33 1.66 7.80
CA ASP A 133 -0.15 1.68 6.42
C ASP A 133 -1.25 2.72 6.22
N THR A 134 -2.18 2.84 7.17
CA THR A 134 -3.26 3.84 7.09
C THR A 134 -2.73 5.26 7.13
N VAL A 135 -1.83 5.56 8.07
CA VAL A 135 -1.26 6.91 8.19
C VAL A 135 -0.38 7.24 6.97
N ALA A 136 0.44 6.29 6.52
CA ALA A 136 1.26 6.47 5.32
C ALA A 136 0.41 6.66 4.06
N ALA A 137 -0.75 5.99 3.97
CA ALA A 137 -1.68 6.16 2.84
C ALA A 137 -2.29 7.57 2.80
N ILE A 138 -2.62 8.15 3.94
CA ILE A 138 -3.11 9.54 4.02
C ILE A 138 -2.05 10.50 3.48
N VAL A 139 -0.79 10.37 3.92
CA VAL A 139 0.33 11.17 3.42
C VAL A 139 0.51 10.98 1.91
N THR A 140 0.49 9.73 1.45
CA THR A 140 0.59 9.38 0.03
C THR A 140 -0.53 10.02 -0.80
N ALA A 141 -1.77 9.95 -0.32
CA ALA A 141 -2.93 10.54 -0.99
C ALA A 141 -2.80 12.07 -1.11
N ILE A 142 -2.36 12.75 -0.05
CA ILE A 142 -2.14 14.20 -0.07
C ILE A 142 -1.09 14.58 -1.12
N VAL A 143 0.06 13.88 -1.14
CA VAL A 143 1.14 14.15 -2.08
C VAL A 143 0.70 13.89 -3.53
N LEU A 144 -0.05 12.80 -3.76
CA LEU A 144 -0.55 12.43 -5.09
C LEU A 144 -1.60 13.43 -5.60
N VAL A 145 -2.56 13.81 -4.76
CA VAL A 145 -3.59 14.81 -5.14
C VAL A 145 -2.95 16.16 -5.47
N LYS A 146 -1.96 16.59 -4.71
CA LYS A 146 -1.19 17.81 -5.02
C LYS A 146 -0.51 17.70 -6.39
N GLN A 147 0.09 16.55 -6.71
CA GLN A 147 0.73 16.33 -8.00
C GLN A 147 -0.26 16.34 -9.16
N PHE A 148 -1.41 15.69 -9.01
CA PHE A 148 -2.46 15.70 -10.05
C PHE A 148 -3.06 17.10 -10.26
N LYS A 149 -3.20 17.89 -9.20
CA LYS A 149 -3.61 19.30 -9.33
C LYS A 149 -2.59 20.11 -10.12
N GLN A 150 -1.28 19.93 -9.87
CA GLN A 150 -0.22 20.58 -10.65
C GLN A 150 -0.32 20.23 -12.13
N PHE A 151 -0.60 18.97 -12.48
CA PHE A 151 -0.81 18.56 -13.88
C PHE A 151 -2.02 19.22 -14.54
N LYS A 152 -3.07 19.45 -13.75
CA LYS A 152 -4.29 20.09 -14.27
C LYS A 152 -4.12 21.60 -14.53
N TYR A 153 -3.31 22.27 -13.73
CA TYR A 153 -3.13 23.73 -13.82
C TYR A 153 -1.86 24.16 -14.55
N GLY A 154 -1.06 23.23 -15.09
CA GLY A 154 0.00 23.53 -16.05
C GLY A 154 1.22 24.25 -15.48
N THR A 155 1.48 24.13 -14.18
CA THR A 155 2.70 24.69 -13.53
C THR A 155 3.63 23.60 -13.03
#